data_e4614722c4c9b7ba439cf077a7a6cdaf
#
_entry.id   e4614722c4c9b7ba439cf077a7a6cdaf
#
_cell.length_a   1.000
_cell.length_b   1.000
_cell.length_c   1.000
_cell.angle_alpha   90.00
_cell.angle_beta   90.00
_cell.angle_gamma   90.00
#
_symmetry.space_group_name_H-M   'P 1'
#
loop_
_entity.id
_entity.type
_entity.pdbx_description
1 polymer ?
#
loop_
_entity_poly.entity_id
_entity_poly.type
_entity_poly.pdbx_seq_one_letter_code
_entity_poly.pdbx_strand_id
1 'polypeptide(L)'
;MNVAAQHQPTPATVAHRNAARAAANGRAAAQDSTTKETVASERMTGAQAIVRSLEELGADVVFGLPGGAVLPLYDPIYSSTKVRHVLVRHEQGAGHAATGYAQVSGKVGVCIATSGPGATNLVTPIADANLDSVPMVAITGQVGHTLLGTDAFQEADIRGITLPVTKHNFMVTDPNDIPAALAEAFYVASTGRPGAVLVDVPKDIQNAEMDFVWPP
;
A
#
# COMPACT_ATOMS: atom_id res chain seq x y z
N MET A 1 -41.69 -49.51 20.17
CA MET A 1 -40.47 -49.42 21.01
C MET A 1 -39.43 -50.32 20.40
N ASN A 2 -38.46 -49.72 19.67
CA ASN A 2 -37.36 -50.49 19.10
C ASN A 2 -36.08 -49.70 19.43
N VAL A 3 -35.32 -50.23 20.40
CA VAL A 3 -34.06 -49.63 20.90
C VAL A 3 -32.95 -50.13 19.97
N ALA A 4 -32.39 -49.25 19.19
CA ALA A 4 -31.23 -49.52 18.36
C ALA A 4 -29.99 -49.64 19.28
N ALA A 5 -29.39 -50.83 19.34
CA ALA A 5 -28.17 -51.10 20.06
C ALA A 5 -26.99 -50.34 19.40
N GLN A 6 -26.39 -49.42 20.13
CA GLN A 6 -25.16 -48.73 19.71
C GLN A 6 -23.98 -49.72 19.81
N HIS A 7 -23.42 -50.07 18.67
CA HIS A 7 -22.23 -50.90 18.56
C HIS A 7 -20.96 -50.06 18.92
N GLN A 8 -20.40 -50.27 20.08
CA GLN A 8 -19.12 -49.68 20.47
C GLN A 8 -17.95 -50.43 19.81
N PRO A 9 -17.00 -49.75 19.19
CA PRO A 9 -15.86 -50.39 18.54
C PRO A 9 -14.92 -51.04 19.57
N THR A 10 -14.43 -52.24 19.28
CA THR A 10 -13.54 -53.00 20.15
C THR A 10 -12.12 -52.34 20.25
N PRO A 11 -11.38 -52.57 21.35
CA PRO A 11 -10.04 -51.99 21.53
C PRO A 11 -9.06 -52.24 20.41
N ALA A 12 -9.16 -53.36 19.68
CA ALA A 12 -8.36 -53.70 18.52
C ALA A 12 -8.61 -52.77 17.31
N THR A 13 -9.84 -52.33 17.13
CA THR A 13 -10.25 -51.41 16.03
C THR A 13 -9.73 -50.00 16.27
N VAL A 14 -9.61 -49.58 17.52
CA VAL A 14 -9.03 -48.25 17.91
C VAL A 14 -7.53 -48.24 17.73
N ALA A 15 -6.82 -49.34 18.06
CA ALA A 15 -5.38 -49.44 17.91
C ALA A 15 -4.97 -49.41 16.41
N HIS A 16 -5.71 -50.06 15.52
CA HIS A 16 -5.43 -50.01 14.08
C HIS A 16 -5.68 -48.65 13.44
N ARG A 17 -6.68 -47.89 13.90
CA ARG A 17 -6.92 -46.51 13.45
C ARG A 17 -5.86 -45.55 13.92
N ASN A 18 -5.34 -45.71 15.12
CA ASN A 18 -4.27 -44.84 15.66
C ASN A 18 -2.94 -45.11 14.98
N ALA A 19 -2.61 -46.36 14.64
CA ALA A 19 -1.39 -46.68 13.89
C ALA A 19 -1.44 -46.17 12.44
N ALA A 20 -2.58 -46.22 11.76
CA ALA A 20 -2.77 -45.69 10.42
C ALA A 20 -2.68 -44.14 10.42
N ARG A 21 -3.17 -43.48 11.47
CA ARG A 21 -3.09 -42.01 11.61
C ARG A 21 -1.67 -41.51 11.94
N ALA A 22 -0.89 -42.30 12.70
CA ALA A 22 0.52 -42.01 12.98
C ALA A 22 1.39 -42.18 11.72
N ALA A 23 1.13 -43.19 10.89
CA ALA A 23 1.84 -43.41 9.61
C ALA A 23 1.51 -42.35 8.55
N ALA A 24 0.26 -41.82 8.54
CA ALA A 24 -0.13 -40.72 7.66
C ALA A 24 0.52 -39.37 8.08
N ASN A 25 0.58 -39.09 9.38
CA ASN A 25 1.24 -37.89 9.88
C ASN A 25 2.78 -37.93 9.74
N GLY A 26 3.40 -39.11 9.80
CA GLY A 26 4.86 -39.25 9.56
C GLY A 26 5.26 -39.06 8.08
N ARG A 27 4.36 -39.31 7.13
CA ARG A 27 4.61 -39.06 5.70
C ARG A 27 4.36 -37.60 5.29
N ALA A 28 3.53 -36.87 6.00
CA ALA A 28 3.28 -35.45 5.75
C ALA A 28 4.42 -34.54 6.26
N ALA A 29 5.23 -35.02 7.22
CA ALA A 29 6.35 -34.24 7.77
C ALA A 29 7.66 -34.34 6.96
N ALA A 30 7.72 -35.14 5.90
CA ALA A 30 8.94 -35.40 5.13
C ALA A 30 8.96 -34.75 3.72
N GLN A 31 8.01 -33.89 3.37
CA GLN A 31 7.92 -33.28 2.03
C GLN A 31 7.67 -31.76 2.04
N ASP A 32 7.99 -31.05 3.11
CA ASP A 32 7.99 -29.58 3.08
C ASP A 32 9.40 -29.02 3.27
N SER A 33 10.32 -29.43 2.39
CA SER A 33 11.48 -28.63 2.06
C SER A 33 11.20 -27.85 0.78
N THR A 34 10.17 -27.03 0.79
CA THR A 34 10.08 -25.91 -0.13
C THR A 34 11.24 -24.99 0.21
N THR A 35 12.29 -25.02 -0.60
CA THR A 35 13.26 -23.95 -0.72
C THR A 35 12.47 -22.66 -0.79
N LYS A 36 12.39 -21.93 0.33
CA LYS A 36 12.11 -20.50 0.29
C LYS A 36 13.24 -19.94 -0.58
N GLU A 37 12.93 -19.64 -1.84
CA GLU A 37 13.74 -18.71 -2.60
C GLU A 37 13.88 -17.49 -1.69
N THR A 38 15.07 -17.24 -1.19
CA THR A 38 15.43 -16.01 -0.51
C THR A 38 15.32 -14.95 -1.58
N VAL A 39 14.16 -14.28 -1.64
CA VAL A 39 14.00 -13.05 -2.41
C VAL A 39 15.09 -12.13 -1.87
N ALA A 40 16.07 -11.79 -2.72
CA ALA A 40 17.16 -10.90 -2.33
C ALA A 40 16.52 -9.57 -1.90
N SER A 41 16.56 -9.26 -0.61
CA SER A 41 16.11 -7.97 -0.11
C SER A 41 17.16 -6.92 -0.48
N GLU A 42 16.71 -5.78 -0.98
CA GLU A 42 17.54 -4.63 -1.28
C GLU A 42 17.37 -3.59 -0.15
N ARG A 43 18.49 -3.22 0.50
CA ARG A 43 18.47 -2.22 1.58
C ARG A 43 18.32 -0.82 1.00
N MET A 44 17.31 -0.08 1.45
CA MET A 44 17.02 1.27 0.95
C MET A 44 16.23 2.09 1.96
N THR A 45 16.05 3.39 1.71
CA THR A 45 15.16 4.23 2.52
C THR A 45 13.70 4.04 2.10
N GLY A 46 12.75 4.37 3.00
CA GLY A 46 11.32 4.37 2.67
C GLY A 46 10.99 5.25 1.45
N ALA A 47 11.67 6.39 1.29
CA ALA A 47 11.52 7.25 0.12
C ALA A 47 11.95 6.55 -1.18
N GLN A 48 13.08 5.83 -1.16
CA GLN A 48 13.52 5.01 -2.29
C GLN A 48 12.54 3.86 -2.54
N ALA A 49 12.00 3.24 -1.49
CA ALA A 49 11.01 2.18 -1.60
C ALA A 49 9.70 2.67 -2.22
N ILE A 50 9.26 3.91 -1.95
CA ILE A 50 8.09 4.50 -2.62
C ILE A 50 8.35 4.61 -4.13
N VAL A 51 9.49 5.16 -4.54
CA VAL A 51 9.81 5.32 -5.97
C VAL A 51 9.96 3.96 -6.65
N ARG A 52 10.67 3.03 -6.00
CA ARG A 52 10.82 1.67 -6.50
C ARG A 52 9.47 0.96 -6.68
N SER A 53 8.55 1.13 -5.73
CA SER A 53 7.20 0.58 -5.85
C SER A 53 6.42 1.21 -7.01
N LEU A 54 6.54 2.53 -7.23
CA LEU A 54 5.94 3.19 -8.39
C LEU A 54 6.50 2.65 -9.71
N GLU A 55 7.80 2.36 -9.77
CA GLU A 55 8.44 1.74 -10.93
C GLU A 55 7.90 0.31 -11.21
N GLU A 56 7.74 -0.52 -10.17
CA GLU A 56 7.17 -1.87 -10.28
C GLU A 56 5.69 -1.83 -10.70
N LEU A 57 4.96 -0.81 -10.27
CA LEU A 57 3.55 -0.59 -10.64
C LEU A 57 3.36 0.03 -12.03
N GLY A 58 4.45 0.37 -12.73
CA GLY A 58 4.41 0.96 -14.06
C GLY A 58 3.90 2.41 -14.09
N ALA A 59 3.98 3.12 -12.96
CA ALA A 59 3.74 4.55 -12.91
C ALA A 59 4.90 5.30 -13.58
N ASP A 60 4.66 5.89 -14.73
CA ASP A 60 5.67 6.59 -15.53
C ASP A 60 5.64 8.11 -15.35
N VAL A 61 4.57 8.65 -14.78
CA VAL A 61 4.42 10.08 -14.50
C VAL A 61 3.81 10.30 -13.12
N VAL A 62 4.38 11.21 -12.35
CA VAL A 62 3.83 11.71 -11.10
C VAL A 62 3.72 13.23 -11.15
N PHE A 63 2.64 13.77 -10.61
CA PHE A 63 2.38 15.21 -10.53
C PHE A 63 2.53 15.68 -9.10
N GLY A 64 3.24 16.76 -8.84
CA GLY A 64 3.43 17.18 -7.45
C GLY A 64 4.07 18.54 -7.26
N LEU A 65 4.04 18.98 -6.00
CA LEU A 65 4.71 20.17 -5.54
C LEU A 65 5.57 19.81 -4.32
N PRO A 66 6.89 20.11 -4.34
CA PRO A 66 7.76 19.87 -3.20
C PRO A 66 7.32 20.61 -1.94
N GLY A 67 7.47 19.96 -0.78
CA GLY A 67 7.22 20.55 0.51
C GLY A 67 7.87 19.74 1.63
N GLY A 68 7.99 20.31 2.82
CA GLY A 68 8.85 19.82 3.90
C GLY A 68 8.70 18.34 4.26
N ALA A 69 7.47 17.81 4.23
CA ALA A 69 7.18 16.42 4.62
C ALA A 69 7.38 15.40 3.48
N VAL A 70 7.64 15.83 2.24
CA VAL A 70 7.90 14.93 1.09
C VAL A 70 9.26 15.19 0.44
N LEU A 71 10.10 16.08 0.99
CA LEU A 71 11.43 16.33 0.45
C LEU A 71 12.27 15.05 0.31
N PRO A 72 12.24 14.08 1.26
CA PRO A 72 13.01 12.86 1.11
C PRO A 72 12.68 12.07 -0.18
N LEU A 73 11.45 12.21 -0.69
CA LEU A 73 10.98 11.52 -1.88
C LEU A 73 11.50 12.12 -3.19
N TYR A 74 11.87 13.41 -3.18
CA TYR A 74 12.27 14.11 -4.40
C TYR A 74 13.65 13.71 -4.94
N ASP A 75 14.61 13.37 -4.09
CA ASP A 75 15.92 12.89 -4.54
C ASP A 75 15.81 11.53 -5.26
N PRO A 76 15.12 10.51 -4.73
CA PRO A 76 14.86 9.28 -5.47
C PRO A 76 14.06 9.48 -6.77
N ILE A 77 13.04 10.37 -6.79
CA ILE A 77 12.30 10.70 -8.01
C ILE A 77 13.23 11.31 -9.06
N TYR A 78 14.08 12.26 -8.67
CA TYR A 78 15.04 12.88 -9.58
C TYR A 78 16.04 11.88 -10.17
N SER A 79 16.41 10.86 -9.39
CA SER A 79 17.35 9.81 -9.81
C SER A 79 16.68 8.71 -10.65
N SER A 80 15.36 8.59 -10.61
CA SER A 80 14.62 7.58 -11.39
C SER A 80 14.66 7.90 -12.88
N THR A 81 14.91 6.86 -13.68
CA THR A 81 14.83 6.94 -15.15
C THR A 81 13.46 6.45 -15.69
N LYS A 82 12.61 5.92 -14.82
CA LYS A 82 11.30 5.36 -15.20
C LYS A 82 10.13 6.25 -14.81
N VAL A 83 10.26 6.98 -13.68
CA VAL A 83 9.21 7.86 -13.16
C VAL A 83 9.56 9.31 -13.45
N ARG A 84 8.78 9.96 -14.29
CA ARG A 84 8.93 11.38 -14.59
C ARG A 84 8.09 12.23 -13.65
N HIS A 85 8.70 13.19 -12.98
CA HIS A 85 7.99 14.20 -12.19
C HIS A 85 7.55 15.39 -13.04
N VAL A 86 6.30 15.80 -12.89
CA VAL A 86 5.74 17.04 -13.47
C VAL A 86 5.45 18.00 -12.32
N LEU A 87 6.26 19.07 -12.24
CA LEU A 87 6.09 20.11 -11.25
C LEU A 87 4.84 20.94 -11.54
N VAL A 88 3.99 21.07 -10.55
CA VAL A 88 2.82 21.95 -10.58
C VAL A 88 3.04 23.19 -9.70
N ARG A 89 2.12 24.15 -9.75
CA ARG A 89 2.15 25.36 -8.92
C ARG A 89 1.12 25.38 -7.80
N HIS A 90 0.29 24.34 -7.74
CA HIS A 90 -0.72 24.13 -6.71
C HIS A 90 -1.07 22.65 -6.70
N GLU A 91 -1.24 22.05 -5.52
CA GLU A 91 -1.46 20.60 -5.37
C GLU A 91 -2.81 20.17 -5.97
N GLN A 92 -3.83 21.02 -5.94
CA GLN A 92 -5.09 20.76 -6.63
C GLN A 92 -4.86 20.53 -8.13
N GLY A 93 -3.97 21.30 -8.74
CA GLY A 93 -3.55 21.09 -10.13
C GLY A 93 -2.84 19.77 -10.35
N ALA A 94 -2.06 19.28 -9.36
CA ALA A 94 -1.44 17.94 -9.43
C ALA A 94 -2.48 16.83 -9.47
N GLY A 95 -3.49 16.91 -8.59
CA GLY A 95 -4.56 15.91 -8.54
C GLY A 95 -5.38 15.90 -9.84
N HIS A 96 -5.81 17.06 -10.35
CA HIS A 96 -6.53 17.13 -11.63
C HIS A 96 -5.68 16.68 -12.81
N ALA A 97 -4.37 16.97 -12.82
CA ALA A 97 -3.47 16.46 -13.85
C ALA A 97 -3.35 14.94 -13.80
N ALA A 98 -3.27 14.36 -12.59
CA ALA A 98 -3.28 12.91 -12.39
C ALA A 98 -4.59 12.28 -12.87
N THR A 99 -5.74 12.90 -12.57
CA THR A 99 -7.06 12.46 -13.06
C THR A 99 -7.13 12.49 -14.57
N GLY A 100 -6.75 13.62 -15.19
CA GLY A 100 -6.73 13.74 -16.66
C GLY A 100 -5.78 12.74 -17.32
N TYR A 101 -4.61 12.51 -16.73
CA TYR A 101 -3.66 11.50 -17.18
C TYR A 101 -4.28 10.09 -17.13
N ALA A 102 -4.93 9.74 -16.02
CA ALA A 102 -5.58 8.44 -15.89
C ALA A 102 -6.68 8.21 -16.95
N GLN A 103 -7.51 9.22 -17.20
CA GLN A 103 -8.59 9.15 -18.19
C GLN A 103 -8.05 8.94 -19.61
N VAL A 104 -6.92 9.55 -19.96
CA VAL A 104 -6.37 9.47 -21.33
C VAL A 104 -5.49 8.24 -21.51
N SER A 105 -4.69 7.87 -20.51
CA SER A 105 -3.72 6.77 -20.61
C SER A 105 -4.30 5.40 -20.27
N GLY A 106 -5.39 5.35 -19.51
CA GLY A 106 -5.92 4.11 -18.91
C GLY A 106 -5.09 3.57 -17.75
N LYS A 107 -4.10 4.32 -17.27
CA LYS A 107 -3.26 3.98 -16.11
C LYS A 107 -3.80 4.64 -14.84
N VAL A 108 -3.32 4.20 -13.67
CA VAL A 108 -3.58 4.89 -12.42
C VAL A 108 -2.84 6.23 -12.40
N GLY A 109 -3.55 7.32 -12.17
CA GLY A 109 -2.94 8.65 -12.00
C GLY A 109 -2.30 8.79 -10.64
N VAL A 110 -1.11 9.39 -10.56
CA VAL A 110 -0.38 9.57 -9.29
C VAL A 110 -0.10 11.04 -9.03
N CYS A 111 -0.46 11.52 -7.84
CA CYS A 111 -0.07 12.85 -7.37
C CYS A 111 0.60 12.79 -5.99
N ILE A 112 1.48 13.76 -5.73
CA ILE A 112 2.28 13.84 -4.49
C ILE A 112 2.12 15.24 -3.90
N ALA A 113 1.85 15.31 -2.60
CA ALA A 113 1.78 16.55 -1.85
C ALA A 113 2.41 16.44 -0.46
N THR A 114 2.87 17.56 0.08
CA THR A 114 3.35 17.63 1.45
C THR A 114 2.19 17.56 2.45
N SER A 115 2.49 17.46 3.74
CA SER A 115 1.52 17.47 4.84
C SER A 115 0.71 18.77 4.92
N GLY A 116 -0.30 18.76 5.77
CA GLY A 116 -1.09 19.93 6.12
C GLY A 116 -1.71 20.60 4.90
N PRO A 117 -1.36 21.87 4.61
CA PRO A 117 -1.97 22.64 3.51
C PRO A 117 -1.76 21.98 2.14
N GLY A 118 -0.65 21.29 1.90
CA GLY A 118 -0.42 20.57 0.66
C GLY A 118 -1.39 19.39 0.48
N ALA A 119 -1.53 18.58 1.51
CA ALA A 119 -2.45 17.44 1.51
C ALA A 119 -3.92 17.90 1.40
N THR A 120 -4.32 18.93 2.14
CA THR A 120 -5.70 19.45 2.09
C THR A 120 -6.06 20.06 0.74
N ASN A 121 -5.10 20.60 0.00
CA ASN A 121 -5.30 21.06 -1.39
C ASN A 121 -5.64 19.93 -2.38
N LEU A 122 -5.39 18.65 -2.00
CA LEU A 122 -5.77 17.49 -2.82
C LEU A 122 -7.23 17.04 -2.60
N VAL A 123 -7.95 17.56 -1.61
CA VAL A 123 -9.30 17.08 -1.28
C VAL A 123 -10.25 17.21 -2.48
N THR A 124 -10.27 18.36 -3.16
CA THR A 124 -11.11 18.57 -4.34
C THR A 124 -10.83 17.57 -5.46
N PRO A 125 -9.59 17.41 -5.96
CA PRO A 125 -9.35 16.44 -7.04
C PRO A 125 -9.50 14.98 -6.59
N ILE A 126 -9.29 14.65 -5.32
CA ILE A 126 -9.59 13.32 -4.77
C ILE A 126 -11.10 13.04 -4.85
N ALA A 127 -11.92 13.99 -4.39
CA ALA A 127 -13.38 13.88 -4.47
C ALA A 127 -13.87 13.76 -5.92
N ASP A 128 -13.34 14.58 -6.82
CA ASP A 128 -13.62 14.57 -8.25
C ASP A 128 -13.30 13.19 -8.88
N ALA A 129 -12.08 12.70 -8.69
CA ALA A 129 -11.65 11.39 -9.19
C ALA A 129 -12.53 10.25 -8.67
N ASN A 130 -12.90 10.30 -7.37
CA ASN A 130 -13.75 9.28 -6.76
C ASN A 130 -15.19 9.31 -7.29
N LEU A 131 -15.76 10.50 -7.50
CA LEU A 131 -17.11 10.66 -8.04
C LEU A 131 -17.17 10.24 -9.53
N ASP A 132 -16.16 10.58 -10.31
CA ASP A 132 -16.07 10.27 -11.74
C ASP A 132 -15.53 8.86 -12.01
N SER A 133 -15.26 8.09 -10.99
CA SER A 133 -14.75 6.71 -11.12
C SER A 133 -13.40 6.66 -11.87
N VAL A 134 -12.51 7.61 -11.60
CA VAL A 134 -11.16 7.67 -12.17
C VAL A 134 -10.15 7.10 -11.20
N PRO A 135 -9.32 6.12 -11.60
CA PRO A 135 -8.32 5.54 -10.72
C PRO A 135 -7.19 6.53 -10.42
N MET A 136 -7.03 6.92 -9.16
CA MET A 136 -6.00 7.85 -8.71
C MET A 136 -5.41 7.41 -7.38
N VAL A 137 -4.09 7.49 -7.24
CA VAL A 137 -3.38 7.34 -5.97
C VAL A 137 -2.74 8.67 -5.59
N ALA A 138 -3.17 9.22 -4.46
CA ALA A 138 -2.60 10.41 -3.87
C ALA A 138 -1.62 10.00 -2.75
N ILE A 139 -0.35 10.35 -2.90
CA ILE A 139 0.68 10.10 -1.89
C ILE A 139 0.91 11.41 -1.15
N THR A 140 0.64 11.42 0.15
CA THR A 140 0.88 12.59 1.00
C THR A 140 2.01 12.33 1.97
N GLY A 141 2.82 13.36 2.21
CA GLY A 141 3.71 13.36 3.36
C GLY A 141 2.95 13.73 4.62
N GLN A 142 3.47 13.30 5.76
CA GLN A 142 2.93 13.63 7.06
C GLN A 142 4.06 14.07 8.00
N VAL A 143 3.71 14.74 9.09
CA VAL A 143 4.65 15.01 10.18
C VAL A 143 5.27 13.71 10.68
N GLY A 144 6.40 13.76 11.38
CA GLY A 144 7.01 12.55 11.96
C GLY A 144 5.99 11.80 12.81
N HIS A 145 6.00 10.48 12.72
CA HIS A 145 4.92 9.65 13.28
C HIS A 145 4.71 9.87 14.78
N THR A 146 5.76 10.25 15.53
CA THR A 146 5.66 10.59 16.97
C THR A 146 4.96 11.91 17.25
N LEU A 147 4.73 12.73 16.23
CA LEU A 147 4.07 14.04 16.31
C LEU A 147 2.59 13.98 15.88
N LEU A 148 2.12 12.83 15.42
CA LEU A 148 0.72 12.66 15.00
C LEU A 148 -0.23 12.91 16.15
N GLY A 149 -1.26 13.76 15.92
CA GLY A 149 -2.26 14.12 16.91
C GLY A 149 -1.80 15.17 17.94
N THR A 150 -0.69 15.86 17.67
CA THR A 150 -0.14 16.89 18.58
C THR A 150 -0.36 18.32 18.11
N ASP A 151 -1.08 18.53 17.00
CA ASP A 151 -1.22 19.83 16.32
C ASP A 151 0.12 20.42 15.90
N ALA A 152 1.05 19.55 15.45
CA ALA A 152 2.36 19.95 14.98
C ALA A 152 2.27 20.86 13.74
N PHE A 153 3.35 21.60 13.47
CA PHE A 153 3.40 22.50 12.31
C PHE A 153 3.07 21.78 11.00
N GLN A 154 2.07 22.26 10.30
CA GLN A 154 1.56 21.66 9.06
C GLN A 154 1.06 20.20 9.21
N GLU A 155 0.60 19.81 10.39
CA GLU A 155 -0.16 18.59 10.57
C GLU A 155 -1.60 18.79 10.11
N ALA A 156 -2.16 17.77 9.47
CA ALA A 156 -3.60 17.65 9.23
C ALA A 156 -3.97 16.16 9.25
N ASP A 157 -5.12 15.83 9.84
CA ASP A 157 -5.70 14.49 9.72
C ASP A 157 -6.29 14.30 8.32
N ILE A 158 -5.40 14.18 7.33
CA ILE A 158 -5.80 14.05 5.94
C ILE A 158 -6.59 12.76 5.69
N ARG A 159 -6.35 11.69 6.47
CA ARG A 159 -7.13 10.46 6.40
C ARG A 159 -8.56 10.70 6.81
N GLY A 160 -8.80 11.32 7.97
CA GLY A 160 -10.13 11.67 8.43
C GLY A 160 -10.84 12.61 7.46
N ILE A 161 -10.14 13.63 6.94
CA ILE A 161 -10.68 14.58 5.97
C ILE A 161 -11.10 13.91 4.67
N THR A 162 -10.32 12.96 4.16
CA THR A 162 -10.56 12.30 2.86
C THR A 162 -11.38 11.01 2.96
N LEU A 163 -11.64 10.50 4.16
CA LEU A 163 -12.40 9.27 4.37
C LEU A 163 -13.72 9.20 3.56
N PRO A 164 -14.56 10.23 3.53
CA PRO A 164 -15.83 10.20 2.79
C PRO A 164 -15.69 10.35 1.26
N VAL A 165 -14.51 10.70 0.77
CA VAL A 165 -14.26 11.01 -0.66
C VAL A 165 -13.21 10.11 -1.31
N THR A 166 -12.82 9.03 -0.64
CA THR A 166 -11.88 8.02 -1.16
C THR A 166 -12.47 6.62 -1.09
N LYS A 167 -11.95 5.73 -1.89
CA LYS A 167 -12.24 4.28 -1.75
C LYS A 167 -11.54 3.68 -0.54
N HIS A 168 -10.31 4.10 -0.29
CA HIS A 168 -9.51 3.67 0.85
C HIS A 168 -8.40 4.67 1.19
N ASN A 169 -7.97 4.64 2.46
CA ASN A 169 -6.87 5.47 2.97
C ASN A 169 -5.89 4.61 3.74
N PHE A 170 -4.61 4.74 3.42
CA PHE A 170 -3.52 4.12 4.16
C PHE A 170 -2.77 5.15 5.00
N MET A 171 -2.35 4.78 6.20
CA MET A 171 -1.31 5.43 6.98
C MET A 171 -0.18 4.44 7.15
N VAL A 172 0.97 4.72 6.58
CA VAL A 172 2.13 3.82 6.66
C VAL A 172 3.02 4.23 7.82
N THR A 173 3.08 3.43 8.86
CA THR A 173 3.86 3.70 10.08
C THR A 173 5.09 2.79 10.25
N ASP A 174 5.23 1.77 9.40
CA ASP A 174 6.43 0.94 9.27
C ASP A 174 6.95 1.06 7.83
N PRO A 175 8.22 1.41 7.60
CA PRO A 175 8.77 1.54 6.25
C PRO A 175 8.68 0.22 5.45
N ASN A 176 8.70 -0.94 6.10
CA ASN A 176 8.58 -2.24 5.43
C ASN A 176 7.18 -2.49 4.84
N ASP A 177 6.16 -1.75 5.28
CA ASP A 177 4.81 -1.85 4.74
C ASP A 177 4.60 -1.02 3.45
N ILE A 178 5.54 -0.14 3.09
CA ILE A 178 5.42 0.74 1.91
C ILE A 178 5.12 -0.03 0.62
N PRO A 179 5.86 -1.11 0.25
CA PRO A 179 5.60 -1.81 -1.00
C PRO A 179 4.19 -2.43 -1.05
N ALA A 180 3.77 -3.05 0.05
CA ALA A 180 2.45 -3.67 0.15
C ALA A 180 1.33 -2.63 0.11
N ALA A 181 1.46 -1.53 0.85
CA ALA A 181 0.48 -0.45 0.87
C ALA A 181 0.30 0.20 -0.51
N LEU A 182 1.39 0.42 -1.26
CA LEU A 182 1.31 0.98 -2.61
C LEU A 182 0.73 -0.03 -3.61
N ALA A 183 1.12 -1.30 -3.54
CA ALA A 183 0.54 -2.35 -4.39
C ALA A 183 -0.98 -2.45 -4.17
N GLU A 184 -1.42 -2.47 -2.91
CA GLU A 184 -2.83 -2.51 -2.55
C GLU A 184 -3.56 -1.22 -2.96
N ALA A 185 -2.94 -0.04 -2.79
CA ALA A 185 -3.52 1.24 -3.20
C ALA A 185 -3.81 1.27 -4.70
N PHE A 186 -2.90 0.81 -5.55
CA PHE A 186 -3.10 0.74 -7.00
C PHE A 186 -4.17 -0.29 -7.36
N TYR A 187 -4.16 -1.46 -6.71
CA TYR A 187 -5.18 -2.48 -6.90
C TYR A 187 -6.57 -1.95 -6.54
N VAL A 188 -6.73 -1.35 -5.37
CA VAL A 188 -8.00 -0.79 -4.91
C VAL A 188 -8.45 0.36 -5.81
N ALA A 189 -7.55 1.26 -6.23
CA ALA A 189 -7.89 2.38 -7.12
C ALA A 189 -8.46 1.92 -8.46
N SER A 190 -7.92 0.82 -9.03
CA SER A 190 -8.22 0.38 -10.40
C SER A 190 -9.28 -0.72 -10.49
N THR A 191 -9.59 -1.45 -9.41
CA THR A 191 -10.50 -2.60 -9.44
C THR A 191 -11.93 -2.27 -9.02
N GLY A 192 -12.90 -3.06 -9.45
CA GLY A 192 -14.32 -2.79 -9.24
C GLY A 192 -14.72 -1.45 -9.88
N ARG A 193 -15.45 -0.59 -9.14
CA ARG A 193 -15.63 0.81 -9.54
C ARG A 193 -14.32 1.55 -9.25
N PRO A 194 -13.59 2.07 -10.25
CA PRO A 194 -12.37 2.83 -10.01
C PRO A 194 -12.62 4.08 -9.14
N GLY A 195 -11.58 4.59 -8.52
CA GLY A 195 -11.69 5.78 -7.70
C GLY A 195 -10.37 6.13 -7.00
N ALA A 196 -10.42 7.17 -6.17
CA ALA A 196 -9.25 7.70 -5.48
C ALA A 196 -8.88 6.88 -4.23
N VAL A 197 -7.58 6.70 -4.03
CA VAL A 197 -6.99 6.13 -2.81
C VAL A 197 -5.91 7.07 -2.29
N LEU A 198 -5.84 7.27 -0.98
CA LEU A 198 -4.81 8.05 -0.31
C LEU A 198 -3.79 7.13 0.36
N VAL A 199 -2.51 7.47 0.24
CA VAL A 199 -1.41 6.83 0.99
C VAL A 199 -0.63 7.93 1.71
N ASP A 200 -0.79 8.00 3.04
CA ASP A 200 -0.16 9.02 3.89
C ASP A 200 1.09 8.42 4.56
N VAL A 201 2.25 9.04 4.32
CA VAL A 201 3.55 8.51 4.76
C VAL A 201 4.31 9.54 5.57
N PRO A 202 4.47 9.36 6.88
CA PRO A 202 5.25 10.24 7.74
C PRO A 202 6.68 10.41 7.25
N LYS A 203 7.24 11.63 7.50
CA LYS A 203 8.58 11.99 7.02
C LYS A 203 9.69 11.10 7.60
N ASP A 204 9.58 10.70 8.83
CA ASP A 204 10.53 9.79 9.49
C ASP A 204 10.49 8.39 8.87
N ILE A 205 9.31 7.91 8.46
CA ILE A 205 9.14 6.64 7.74
C ILE A 205 9.77 6.72 6.34
N GLN A 206 9.65 7.86 5.64
CA GLN A 206 10.34 8.08 4.35
C GLN A 206 11.87 8.05 4.51
N ASN A 207 12.40 8.51 5.64
CA ASN A 207 13.85 8.55 5.93
C ASN A 207 14.39 7.23 6.53
N ALA A 208 13.52 6.40 7.10
CA ALA A 208 13.93 5.15 7.73
C ALA A 208 14.47 4.16 6.69
N GLU A 209 15.50 3.41 7.09
CA GLU A 209 16.01 2.32 6.28
C GLU A 209 15.12 1.07 6.42
N MET A 210 14.95 0.35 5.33
CA MET A 210 14.15 -0.86 5.24
C MET A 210 14.78 -1.89 4.30
N ASP A 211 14.30 -3.11 4.36
CA ASP A 211 14.59 -4.15 3.41
C ASP A 211 13.44 -4.25 2.40
N PHE A 212 13.68 -3.81 1.16
CA PHE A 212 12.66 -3.81 0.13
C PHE A 212 12.33 -5.24 -0.32
N VAL A 213 11.07 -5.62 -0.15
CA VAL A 213 10.51 -6.87 -0.66
C VAL A 213 9.22 -6.53 -1.40
N TRP A 214 9.17 -6.83 -2.71
CA TRP A 214 7.95 -6.62 -3.48
C TRP A 214 6.93 -7.71 -3.12
N PRO A 215 5.66 -7.36 -2.83
CA PRO A 215 4.63 -8.36 -2.55
C PRO A 215 4.36 -9.25 -3.78
N PRO A 216 4.01 -10.54 -3.56
CA PRO A 216 3.74 -11.51 -4.62
C PRO A 216 2.49 -11.23 -5.42
#